data_97e95ffb431105a89eed9eb71a337f8c
#
_entry.id   97e95ffb431105a89eed9eb71a337f8c
#
_cell.length_a   1.000
_cell.length_b   1.000
_cell.length_c   1.000
_cell.angle_alpha   90.00
_cell.angle_beta   90.00
_cell.angle_gamma   90.00
#
_symmetry.space_group_name_H-M   'P 1'
#
loop_
_entity.id
_entity.type
_entity.pdbx_description
1 polymer ?
#
loop_
_entity_poly.entity_id
_entity_poly.type
_entity_poly.pdbx_seq_one_letter_code
_entity_poly.pdbx_strand_id
1 'polypeptide(L)'
;MLRETGVMNIECPATMRRHVQKVLGGEYEVPYRATRPVILDIGTNVGSFAAWALKRWPAAHVHCYEPLPNNFALLKKNPGSLEGQSISLNNFAIGDPSLKNLYLGRNNCGEASFYDVGEQLPATVEVETRAPSVLPKAHIMKMDTEGSEIDILSRMPSIDFDVVMLEYHSEANRRKIDELLADFFLVGGEIRSLHRGTLKYFHGRLVKAAGLLVPRRVG
;
A
#
# COMPACT_ATOMS: atom_id res chain seq x y z
N MET A 1 -31.83 13.74 -1.85
CA MET A 1 -30.76 14.57 -1.30
C MET A 1 -29.44 13.99 -1.77
N LEU A 2 -28.85 14.59 -2.81
CA LEU A 2 -27.50 14.27 -3.27
C LEU A 2 -26.53 14.81 -2.22
N ARG A 3 -25.80 13.94 -1.54
CA ARG A 3 -24.69 14.36 -0.68
C ARG A 3 -23.62 14.96 -1.60
N GLU A 4 -23.30 16.22 -1.35
CA GLU A 4 -22.15 16.88 -1.96
C GLU A 4 -20.93 15.99 -1.84
N THR A 5 -20.33 15.65 -2.98
CA THR A 5 -19.05 14.96 -3.04
C THR A 5 -17.96 15.94 -2.62
N GLY A 6 -17.75 16.08 -1.31
CA GLY A 6 -16.64 16.87 -0.79
C GLY A 6 -15.35 16.34 -1.41
N VAL A 7 -14.71 17.17 -2.22
CA VAL A 7 -13.37 16.89 -2.77
C VAL A 7 -12.43 16.79 -1.57
N MET A 8 -11.90 15.60 -1.30
CA MET A 8 -10.87 15.45 -0.25
C MET A 8 -9.62 16.21 -0.70
N ASN A 9 -9.27 17.24 0.05
CA ASN A 9 -8.09 18.05 -0.23
C ASN A 9 -6.90 17.43 0.55
N ILE A 10 -5.98 16.79 -0.16
CA ILE A 10 -4.74 16.24 0.39
C ILE A 10 -3.62 17.23 0.12
N GLU A 11 -2.99 17.75 1.18
CA GLU A 11 -1.79 18.55 1.07
C GLU A 11 -0.63 17.71 0.57
N CYS A 12 -0.07 18.03 -0.58
CA CYS A 12 1.04 17.30 -1.18
C CYS A 12 1.90 18.20 -2.08
N PRO A 13 3.17 17.85 -2.32
CA PRO A 13 4.00 18.48 -3.32
C PRO A 13 3.33 18.46 -4.70
N ALA A 14 3.61 19.49 -5.52
CA ALA A 14 3.01 19.61 -6.86
C ALA A 14 3.30 18.39 -7.75
N THR A 15 4.48 17.80 -7.61
CA THR A 15 4.91 16.59 -8.34
C THR A 15 4.06 15.36 -8.03
N MET A 16 3.43 15.31 -6.85
CA MET A 16 2.62 14.18 -6.39
C MET A 16 1.13 14.32 -6.70
N ARG A 17 0.66 15.49 -7.12
CA ARG A 17 -0.79 15.75 -7.30
C ARG A 17 -1.48 14.71 -8.20
N ARG A 18 -0.83 14.33 -9.30
CA ARG A 18 -1.39 13.33 -10.21
C ARG A 18 -1.54 11.96 -9.57
N HIS A 19 -0.55 11.53 -8.78
CA HIS A 19 -0.60 10.28 -8.04
C HIS A 19 -1.72 10.32 -6.97
N VAL A 20 -1.76 11.37 -6.16
CA VAL A 20 -2.82 11.58 -5.15
C VAL A 20 -4.22 11.52 -5.80
N GLN A 21 -4.42 12.23 -6.91
CA GLN A 21 -5.71 12.20 -7.65
C GLN A 21 -6.07 10.81 -8.15
N LYS A 22 -5.10 10.04 -8.63
CA LYS A 22 -5.31 8.67 -9.10
C LYS A 22 -5.76 7.76 -7.95
N VAL A 23 -5.09 7.82 -6.81
CA VAL A 23 -5.44 7.05 -5.60
C VAL A 23 -6.85 7.43 -5.11
N LEU A 24 -7.13 8.72 -4.97
CA LEU A 24 -8.45 9.22 -4.56
C LEU A 24 -9.56 8.86 -5.57
N GLY A 25 -9.21 8.69 -6.85
CA GLY A 25 -10.08 8.25 -7.93
C GLY A 25 -10.41 6.76 -7.93
N GLY A 26 -9.84 5.99 -6.98
CA GLY A 26 -10.17 4.56 -6.82
C GLY A 26 -9.17 3.60 -7.48
N GLU A 27 -7.91 3.99 -7.61
CA GLU A 27 -6.86 3.07 -8.10
C GLU A 27 -6.87 1.74 -7.37
N TYR A 28 -7.16 1.75 -6.06
CA TYR A 28 -7.20 0.58 -5.20
C TYR A 28 -8.62 0.02 -4.97
N GLU A 29 -9.61 0.43 -5.77
CA GLU A 29 -10.98 -0.09 -5.62
C GLU A 29 -11.01 -1.61 -5.84
N VAL A 30 -11.70 -2.30 -4.93
CA VAL A 30 -11.93 -3.74 -4.96
C VAL A 30 -13.35 -4.06 -4.47
N PRO A 31 -14.00 -5.12 -4.96
CA PRO A 31 -15.36 -5.50 -4.55
C PRO A 31 -15.37 -6.21 -3.18
N TYR A 32 -14.54 -5.76 -2.24
CA TYR A 32 -14.49 -6.30 -0.89
C TYR A 32 -15.47 -5.58 0.02
N ARG A 33 -16.29 -6.36 0.72
CA ARG A 33 -17.30 -5.84 1.64
C ARG A 33 -16.94 -6.25 3.07
N ALA A 34 -16.63 -5.28 3.90
CA ALA A 34 -16.42 -5.44 5.33
C ALA A 34 -16.99 -4.24 6.06
N THR A 35 -17.53 -4.46 7.27
CA THR A 35 -18.12 -3.38 8.06
C THR A 35 -17.05 -2.57 8.77
N ARG A 36 -16.05 -3.24 9.37
CA ARG A 36 -14.99 -2.62 10.19
C ARG A 36 -13.63 -3.27 9.86
N PRO A 37 -13.09 -3.12 8.64
CA PRO A 37 -11.82 -3.73 8.31
C PRO A 37 -10.67 -3.04 9.06
N VAL A 38 -9.69 -3.84 9.47
CA VAL A 38 -8.36 -3.35 9.85
C VAL A 38 -7.50 -3.36 8.59
N ILE A 39 -6.84 -2.25 8.31
CA ILE A 39 -6.10 -2.01 7.06
C ILE A 39 -4.66 -1.63 7.40
N LEU A 40 -3.70 -2.26 6.74
CA LEU A 40 -2.31 -1.84 6.74
C LEU A 40 -2.04 -1.03 5.46
N ASP A 41 -1.52 0.18 5.62
CA ASP A 41 -1.04 1.03 4.53
C ASP A 41 0.48 1.20 4.69
N ILE A 42 1.23 0.35 4.00
CA ILE A 42 2.70 0.31 4.05
C ILE A 42 3.23 1.13 2.87
N GLY A 43 4.02 2.17 3.16
CA GLY A 43 4.36 3.22 2.21
C GLY A 43 3.18 4.18 2.03
N THR A 44 2.69 4.74 3.15
CA THR A 44 1.50 5.60 3.17
C THR A 44 1.73 6.92 2.45
N ASN A 45 2.97 7.37 2.37
CA ASN A 45 3.35 8.64 1.78
C ASN A 45 2.58 9.80 2.46
N VAL A 46 1.88 10.63 1.72
CA VAL A 46 1.10 11.77 2.25
C VAL A 46 -0.32 11.40 2.72
N GLY A 47 -0.69 10.11 2.70
CA GLY A 47 -1.96 9.61 3.24
C GLY A 47 -3.12 9.53 2.26
N SER A 48 -2.88 9.60 0.96
CA SER A 48 -3.94 9.54 -0.06
C SER A 48 -4.74 8.22 -0.02
N PHE A 49 -4.05 7.07 0.15
CA PHE A 49 -4.73 5.79 0.27
C PHE A 49 -5.53 5.69 1.58
N ALA A 50 -4.95 6.10 2.71
CA ALA A 50 -5.65 6.11 3.99
C ALA A 50 -6.94 6.93 3.94
N ALA A 51 -6.88 8.13 3.35
CA ALA A 51 -8.03 8.99 3.15
C ALA A 51 -9.10 8.35 2.25
N TRP A 52 -8.69 7.75 1.13
CA TRP A 52 -9.59 7.01 0.25
C TRP A 52 -10.22 5.79 0.96
N ALA A 53 -9.41 5.02 1.70
CA ALA A 53 -9.86 3.82 2.41
C ALA A 53 -10.91 4.16 3.49
N LEU A 54 -10.70 5.23 4.24
CA LEU A 54 -11.65 5.69 5.27
C LEU A 54 -12.96 6.21 4.68
N LYS A 55 -12.93 6.80 3.47
CA LYS A 55 -14.15 7.12 2.72
C LYS A 55 -14.88 5.85 2.25
N ARG A 56 -14.14 4.85 1.79
CA ARG A 56 -14.66 3.57 1.29
C ARG A 56 -15.22 2.69 2.40
N TRP A 57 -14.54 2.67 3.55
CA TRP A 57 -14.93 1.93 4.77
C TRP A 57 -14.90 2.87 5.99
N PRO A 58 -15.98 3.63 6.25
CA PRO A 58 -15.98 4.67 7.28
C PRO A 58 -15.70 4.19 8.72
N ALA A 59 -15.89 2.90 9.00
CA ALA A 59 -15.60 2.31 10.30
C ALA A 59 -14.31 1.48 10.31
N ALA A 60 -13.44 1.63 9.30
CA ALA A 60 -12.15 0.98 9.26
C ALA A 60 -11.20 1.54 10.33
N HIS A 61 -10.21 0.72 10.72
CA HIS A 61 -8.99 1.18 11.39
C HIS A 61 -7.83 1.07 10.41
N VAL A 62 -7.13 2.18 10.13
CA VAL A 62 -6.01 2.19 9.20
C VAL A 62 -4.70 2.41 9.96
N HIS A 63 -3.78 1.45 9.84
CA HIS A 63 -2.40 1.58 10.34
C HIS A 63 -1.51 2.05 9.18
N CYS A 64 -1.00 3.27 9.29
CA CYS A 64 -0.16 3.93 8.30
C CYS A 64 1.31 3.81 8.69
N TYR A 65 2.17 3.43 7.74
CA TYR A 65 3.62 3.31 7.92
C TYR A 65 4.32 4.14 6.85
N GLU A 66 5.00 5.20 7.28
CA GLU A 66 5.73 6.13 6.41
C GLU A 66 7.04 6.52 7.06
N PRO A 67 8.19 6.07 6.50
CA PRO A 67 9.50 6.32 7.10
C PRO A 67 10.01 7.73 6.90
N LEU A 68 9.71 8.39 5.76
CA LEU A 68 10.27 9.70 5.45
C LEU A 68 9.67 10.78 6.35
N PRO A 69 10.50 11.55 7.11
CA PRO A 69 10.00 12.56 8.04
C PRO A 69 9.14 13.64 7.38
N ASN A 70 9.50 14.07 6.16
CA ASN A 70 8.76 15.10 5.43
C ASN A 70 7.37 14.60 4.98
N ASN A 71 7.29 13.38 4.45
CA ASN A 71 6.02 12.75 4.07
C ASN A 71 5.16 12.49 5.30
N PHE A 72 5.77 12.01 6.38
CA PHE A 72 5.09 11.78 7.64
C PHE A 72 4.53 13.06 8.27
N ALA A 73 5.22 14.20 8.10
CA ALA A 73 4.71 15.50 8.53
C ALA A 73 3.45 15.92 7.77
N LEU A 74 3.39 15.65 6.46
CA LEU A 74 2.19 15.84 5.64
C LEU A 74 1.11 14.83 5.99
N LEU A 75 1.47 13.56 6.16
CA LEU A 75 0.56 12.51 6.58
C LEU A 75 -0.17 12.87 7.88
N LYS A 76 0.50 13.45 8.86
CA LYS A 76 -0.13 13.91 10.13
C LYS A 76 -1.19 15.00 9.92
N LYS A 77 -1.05 15.82 8.90
CA LYS A 77 -1.99 16.92 8.61
C LYS A 77 -3.20 16.44 7.80
N ASN A 78 -2.97 15.55 6.85
CA ASN A 78 -3.97 15.14 5.87
C ASN A 78 -5.15 14.34 6.46
N PRO A 79 -4.94 13.33 7.32
CA PRO A 79 -6.03 12.65 8.01
C PRO A 79 -6.72 13.48 9.09
N GLY A 80 -6.12 14.57 9.54
CA GLY A 80 -6.70 15.47 10.56
C GLY A 80 -8.05 16.09 10.15
N SER A 81 -8.39 16.05 8.86
CA SER A 81 -9.73 16.41 8.37
C SER A 81 -10.77 15.29 8.55
N LEU A 82 -10.37 14.13 9.08
CA LEU A 82 -11.20 12.94 9.25
C LEU A 82 -11.54 12.73 10.73
N GLU A 83 -12.08 13.78 11.39
CA GLU A 83 -12.50 13.73 12.79
C GLU A 83 -13.40 12.52 13.05
N GLY A 84 -13.11 11.78 14.14
CA GLY A 84 -13.85 10.58 14.54
C GLY A 84 -13.44 9.28 13.84
N GLN A 85 -12.45 9.28 12.96
CA GLN A 85 -11.98 8.08 12.28
C GLN A 85 -10.78 7.43 13.00
N SER A 86 -10.66 6.10 12.87
CA SER A 86 -9.62 5.35 13.56
C SER A 86 -8.39 5.20 12.66
N ILE A 87 -7.30 5.88 13.01
CA ILE A 87 -6.04 5.85 12.29
C ILE A 87 -4.85 5.79 13.25
N SER A 88 -3.87 4.96 12.94
CA SER A 88 -2.60 4.86 13.66
C SER A 88 -1.46 5.27 12.75
N LEU A 89 -0.65 6.24 13.15
CA LEU A 89 0.45 6.79 12.36
C LEU A 89 1.79 6.30 12.91
N ASN A 90 2.62 5.70 12.06
CA ASN A 90 3.89 5.09 12.41
C ASN A 90 5.00 5.65 11.52
N ASN A 91 6.00 6.33 12.12
CA ASN A 91 7.13 6.92 11.40
C ASN A 91 8.33 5.96 11.38
N PHE A 92 8.17 4.81 10.75
CA PHE A 92 9.23 3.86 10.47
C PHE A 92 8.88 3.03 9.23
N ALA A 93 9.91 2.46 8.61
CA ALA A 93 9.76 1.51 7.51
C ALA A 93 9.43 0.11 8.04
N ILE A 94 8.75 -0.69 7.21
CA ILE A 94 8.63 -2.13 7.41
C ILE A 94 9.62 -2.82 6.47
N GLY A 95 10.41 -3.77 6.99
CA GLY A 95 11.40 -4.50 6.19
C GLY A 95 12.49 -5.13 7.05
N ASP A 96 13.71 -5.16 6.53
CA ASP A 96 14.89 -5.63 7.27
C ASP A 96 15.33 -4.59 8.29
N PRO A 97 15.34 -4.90 9.60
CA PRO A 97 15.77 -3.95 10.64
C PRO A 97 17.22 -3.48 10.51
N SER A 98 18.05 -4.15 9.72
CA SER A 98 19.42 -3.72 9.42
C SER A 98 19.49 -2.57 8.43
N LEU A 99 18.45 -2.35 7.61
CA LEU A 99 18.38 -1.28 6.63
C LEU A 99 17.97 0.03 7.31
N LYS A 100 18.80 1.06 7.17
CA LYS A 100 18.59 2.35 7.82
C LYS A 100 18.57 3.54 6.87
N ASN A 101 19.09 3.39 5.67
CA ASN A 101 19.23 4.48 4.72
C ASN A 101 18.29 4.31 3.55
N LEU A 102 17.38 5.25 3.36
CA LEU A 102 16.57 5.39 2.15
C LEU A 102 17.26 6.32 1.16
N TYR A 103 17.41 5.87 -0.07
CA TYR A 103 17.85 6.68 -1.20
C TYR A 103 16.66 7.48 -1.73
N LEU A 104 16.85 8.78 -1.91
CA LEU A 104 15.83 9.68 -2.43
C LEU A 104 15.98 9.80 -3.94
N GLY A 105 14.93 9.55 -4.71
CA GLY A 105 14.90 9.85 -6.14
C GLY A 105 15.02 11.35 -6.44
N ARG A 106 15.32 11.71 -7.67
CA ARG A 106 15.56 13.12 -8.09
C ARG A 106 14.39 14.06 -7.77
N ASN A 107 13.18 13.55 -7.71
CA ASN A 107 11.97 14.34 -7.45
C ASN A 107 11.53 14.35 -5.97
N ASN A 108 12.32 13.79 -5.09
CA ASN A 108 12.34 13.92 -3.61
C ASN A 108 11.14 13.47 -2.79
N CYS A 109 9.99 13.10 -3.34
CA CYS A 109 8.82 12.98 -2.45
C CYS A 109 8.03 11.68 -2.57
N GLY A 110 8.22 10.90 -3.62
CA GLY A 110 7.44 9.70 -3.86
C GLY A 110 8.27 8.47 -4.23
N GLU A 111 9.56 8.65 -4.49
CA GLU A 111 10.44 7.63 -5.05
C GLU A 111 11.62 7.35 -4.10
N ALA A 112 11.34 7.08 -2.83
CA ALA A 112 12.39 6.71 -1.88
C ALA A 112 12.48 5.19 -1.75
N SER A 113 13.67 4.62 -1.97
CA SER A 113 13.91 3.18 -1.96
C SER A 113 15.10 2.81 -1.08
N PHE A 114 15.10 1.60 -0.53
CA PHE A 114 16.29 1.01 0.09
C PHE A 114 17.32 0.52 -0.93
N TYR A 115 16.97 0.51 -2.21
CA TYR A 115 17.83 0.04 -3.29
C TYR A 115 18.38 1.22 -4.06
N ASP A 116 19.68 1.18 -4.36
CA ASP A 116 20.34 2.16 -5.23
C ASP A 116 19.76 2.03 -6.66
N VAL A 117 19.17 3.11 -7.13
CA VAL A 117 18.59 3.18 -8.47
C VAL A 117 19.59 3.61 -9.54
N GLY A 118 20.91 3.63 -9.22
CA GLY A 118 21.97 3.90 -10.18
C GLY A 118 22.13 5.38 -10.59
N GLU A 119 21.55 6.30 -9.85
CA GLU A 119 21.73 7.73 -10.06
C GLU A 119 22.95 8.25 -9.27
N GLN A 120 23.72 9.15 -9.88
CA GLN A 120 24.93 9.71 -9.27
C GLN A 120 24.61 10.37 -7.92
N LEU A 121 25.11 9.76 -6.83
CA LEU A 121 25.02 10.23 -5.46
C LEU A 121 23.59 10.67 -5.02
N PRO A 122 22.66 9.74 -4.90
CA PRO A 122 21.35 10.08 -4.37
C PRO A 122 21.51 10.57 -2.92
N ALA A 123 20.74 11.59 -2.57
CA ALA A 123 20.61 11.98 -1.16
C ALA A 123 20.03 10.80 -0.37
N THR A 124 20.58 10.55 0.83
CA THR A 124 20.07 9.51 1.72
C THR A 124 19.43 10.13 2.95
N VAL A 125 18.42 9.45 3.49
CA VAL A 125 17.80 9.78 4.76
C VAL A 125 17.86 8.55 5.64
N GLU A 126 18.41 8.72 6.87
CA GLU A 126 18.38 7.67 7.87
C GLU A 126 16.96 7.53 8.43
N VAL A 127 16.46 6.29 8.47
CA VAL A 127 15.12 5.96 8.97
C VAL A 127 15.19 4.74 9.88
N GLU A 128 14.24 4.65 10.80
CA GLU A 128 14.03 3.41 11.55
C GLU A 128 13.33 2.38 10.65
N THR A 129 13.82 1.13 10.66
CA THR A 129 13.17 0.00 9.98
C THR A 129 12.84 -1.08 10.99
N ARG A 130 11.63 -1.62 10.92
CA ARG A 130 11.15 -2.68 11.81
C ARG A 130 10.71 -3.90 11.01
N ALA A 131 10.93 -5.09 11.57
CA ALA A 131 10.53 -6.34 10.95
C ALA A 131 9.00 -6.41 10.78
N PRO A 132 8.48 -7.11 9.73
CA PRO A 132 7.05 -7.29 9.53
C PRO A 132 6.29 -7.96 10.69
N SER A 133 7.00 -8.62 11.60
CA SER A 133 6.42 -9.21 12.82
C SER A 133 5.80 -8.20 13.79
N VAL A 134 6.09 -6.89 13.64
CA VAL A 134 5.46 -5.84 14.46
C VAL A 134 4.06 -5.45 13.95
N LEU A 135 3.69 -5.90 12.76
CA LEU A 135 2.40 -5.56 12.15
C LEU A 135 1.25 -6.22 12.91
N PRO A 136 0.16 -5.50 13.19
CA PRO A 136 -1.03 -6.11 13.77
C PRO A 136 -1.73 -7.01 12.75
N LYS A 137 -2.59 -7.91 13.23
CA LYS A 137 -3.50 -8.64 12.36
C LYS A 137 -4.43 -7.69 11.63
N ALA A 138 -4.60 -7.91 10.33
CA ALA A 138 -5.41 -7.04 9.48
C ALA A 138 -6.17 -7.84 8.41
N HIS A 139 -7.19 -7.21 7.84
CA HIS A 139 -8.00 -7.78 6.75
C HIS A 139 -7.45 -7.38 5.38
N ILE A 140 -6.95 -6.16 5.28
CA ILE A 140 -6.46 -5.57 4.03
C ILE A 140 -5.02 -5.10 4.23
N MET A 141 -4.15 -5.42 3.29
CA MET A 141 -2.82 -4.84 3.18
C MET A 141 -2.67 -4.11 1.85
N LYS A 142 -2.34 -2.83 1.89
CA LYS A 142 -1.79 -2.09 0.74
C LYS A 142 -0.30 -1.91 0.97
N MET A 143 0.49 -2.13 -0.07
CA MET A 143 1.94 -1.98 -0.05
C MET A 143 2.42 -1.28 -1.32
N ASP A 144 3.15 -0.20 -1.13
CA ASP A 144 3.79 0.58 -2.20
C ASP A 144 5.06 1.19 -1.60
N THR A 145 6.16 0.45 -1.69
CA THR A 145 7.40 0.68 -0.96
C THR A 145 8.61 0.82 -1.87
N GLU A 146 8.34 1.12 -3.15
CA GLU A 146 9.35 1.41 -4.16
C GLU A 146 10.45 0.33 -4.23
N GLY A 147 10.02 -0.95 -4.26
CA GLY A 147 10.88 -2.11 -4.50
C GLY A 147 11.15 -3.01 -3.29
N SER A 148 10.65 -2.68 -2.09
CA SER A 148 10.85 -3.52 -0.89
C SER A 148 9.76 -4.59 -0.71
N GLU A 149 8.81 -4.72 -1.63
CA GLU A 149 7.63 -5.58 -1.49
C GLU A 149 8.00 -7.05 -1.26
N ILE A 150 8.99 -7.55 -2.00
CA ILE A 150 9.46 -8.95 -1.88
C ILE A 150 10.12 -9.20 -0.52
N ASP A 151 10.97 -8.28 -0.09
CA ASP A 151 11.65 -8.39 1.20
C ASP A 151 10.64 -8.42 2.35
N ILE A 152 9.66 -7.53 2.32
CA ILE A 152 8.60 -7.44 3.32
C ILE A 152 7.77 -8.73 3.34
N LEU A 153 7.24 -9.18 2.19
CA LEU A 153 6.42 -10.38 2.08
C LEU A 153 7.17 -11.63 2.54
N SER A 154 8.45 -11.77 2.15
CA SER A 154 9.27 -12.93 2.50
C SER A 154 9.60 -13.00 4.00
N ARG A 155 9.58 -11.87 4.70
CA ARG A 155 9.85 -11.78 6.15
C ARG A 155 8.59 -11.84 7.01
N MET A 156 7.40 -11.82 6.41
CA MET A 156 6.16 -11.95 7.18
C MET A 156 6.08 -13.34 7.83
N PRO A 157 5.72 -13.44 9.12
CA PRO A 157 5.50 -14.74 9.78
C PRO A 157 4.38 -15.53 9.11
N SER A 158 3.39 -14.85 8.57
CA SER A 158 2.31 -15.40 7.76
C SER A 158 1.71 -14.30 6.90
N ILE A 159 1.22 -14.65 5.72
CA ILE A 159 0.48 -13.74 4.84
C ILE A 159 -1.01 -14.10 4.95
N ASP A 160 -1.64 -13.63 6.03
CA ASP A 160 -3.04 -13.95 6.37
C ASP A 160 -3.93 -12.70 6.28
N PHE A 161 -4.16 -12.25 5.05
CA PHE A 161 -5.06 -11.14 4.73
C PHE A 161 -6.24 -11.63 3.90
N ASP A 162 -7.33 -10.89 3.92
CA ASP A 162 -8.43 -11.09 2.97
C ASP A 162 -8.08 -10.51 1.59
N VAL A 163 -7.46 -9.34 1.60
CA VAL A 163 -7.10 -8.58 0.40
C VAL A 163 -5.66 -8.09 0.50
N VAL A 164 -4.89 -8.28 -0.56
CA VAL A 164 -3.56 -7.69 -0.75
C VAL A 164 -3.59 -6.82 -1.99
N MET A 165 -3.16 -5.58 -1.86
CA MET A 165 -3.02 -4.61 -2.94
C MET A 165 -1.59 -4.07 -2.91
N LEU A 166 -0.88 -4.16 -4.01
CA LEU A 166 0.51 -3.71 -4.04
C LEU A 166 0.93 -3.17 -5.40
N GLU A 167 1.96 -2.34 -5.40
CA GLU A 167 2.67 -1.94 -6.60
C GLU A 167 3.90 -2.84 -6.80
N TYR A 168 4.20 -3.23 -8.04
CA TYR A 168 5.44 -3.95 -8.37
C TYR A 168 6.35 -3.04 -9.20
N HIS A 169 7.67 -3.23 -9.04
CA HIS A 169 8.69 -2.37 -9.63
C HIS A 169 9.65 -3.11 -10.61
N SER A 170 9.37 -4.39 -10.89
CA SER A 170 10.00 -5.15 -11.95
C SER A 170 9.18 -6.39 -12.30
N GLU A 171 9.34 -6.93 -13.51
CA GLU A 171 8.68 -8.20 -13.91
C GLU A 171 9.17 -9.38 -13.05
N ALA A 172 10.43 -9.37 -12.63
CA ALA A 172 10.95 -10.37 -11.70
C ALA A 172 10.24 -10.31 -10.35
N ASN A 173 10.04 -9.10 -9.81
CA ASN A 173 9.29 -8.90 -8.57
C ASN A 173 7.83 -9.33 -8.73
N ARG A 174 7.18 -8.98 -9.85
CA ARG A 174 5.80 -9.39 -10.11
C ARG A 174 5.62 -10.90 -10.06
N ARG A 175 6.52 -11.66 -10.71
CA ARG A 175 6.48 -13.12 -10.66
C ARG A 175 6.71 -13.66 -9.25
N LYS A 176 7.65 -13.05 -8.52
CA LYS A 176 7.94 -13.49 -7.15
C LYS A 176 6.79 -13.18 -6.18
N ILE A 177 6.06 -12.10 -6.41
CA ILE A 177 4.82 -11.78 -5.68
C ILE A 177 3.78 -12.89 -5.91
N ASP A 178 3.55 -13.33 -7.16
CA ASP A 178 2.61 -14.42 -7.46
C ASP A 178 2.99 -15.71 -6.72
N GLU A 179 4.28 -16.03 -6.61
CA GLU A 179 4.75 -17.21 -5.86
C GLU A 179 4.49 -17.07 -4.34
N LEU A 180 4.79 -15.90 -3.76
CA LEU A 180 4.58 -15.63 -2.33
C LEU A 180 3.10 -15.59 -1.96
N LEU A 181 2.24 -15.17 -2.90
CA LEU A 181 0.79 -15.10 -2.75
C LEU A 181 0.06 -16.30 -3.37
N ALA A 182 0.67 -17.50 -3.33
CA ALA A 182 0.11 -18.71 -3.96
C ALA A 182 -1.31 -19.07 -3.49
N ASP A 183 -1.70 -18.70 -2.26
CA ASP A 183 -3.05 -18.90 -1.71
C ASP A 183 -4.05 -17.82 -2.12
N PHE A 184 -3.61 -16.85 -2.91
CA PHE A 184 -4.41 -15.72 -3.35
C PHE A 184 -4.73 -15.80 -4.85
N PHE A 185 -5.81 -15.15 -5.25
CA PHE A 185 -6.23 -15.00 -6.63
C PHE A 185 -6.09 -13.56 -7.09
N LEU A 186 -5.42 -13.34 -8.19
CA LEU A 186 -5.34 -12.02 -8.83
C LEU A 186 -6.75 -11.66 -9.35
N VAL A 187 -7.34 -10.60 -8.79
CA VAL A 187 -8.71 -10.16 -9.10
C VAL A 187 -8.76 -8.84 -9.86
N GLY A 188 -7.63 -8.18 -10.00
CA GLY A 188 -7.52 -6.93 -10.75
C GLY A 188 -6.14 -6.34 -10.67
N GLY A 189 -5.94 -5.27 -11.40
CA GLY A 189 -4.68 -4.54 -11.42
C GLY A 189 -4.56 -3.66 -12.65
N GLU A 190 -3.47 -2.94 -12.75
CA GLU A 190 -3.10 -2.12 -13.89
C GLU A 190 -1.63 -2.37 -14.22
N ILE A 191 -1.35 -2.80 -15.43
CA ILE A 191 0.01 -2.89 -15.94
C ILE A 191 0.33 -1.56 -16.62
N ARG A 192 1.23 -0.77 -16.03
CA ARG A 192 1.65 0.53 -16.60
C ARG A 192 2.85 0.39 -17.53
N SER A 193 3.72 -0.58 -17.22
CA SER A 193 4.87 -0.96 -18.03
C SER A 193 5.36 -2.35 -17.65
N LEU A 194 6.39 -2.87 -18.30
CA LEU A 194 7.06 -4.11 -17.90
C LEU A 194 7.64 -4.05 -16.48
N HIS A 195 7.90 -2.85 -15.98
CA HIS A 195 8.59 -2.64 -14.71
C HIS A 195 7.71 -2.04 -13.61
N ARG A 196 6.46 -1.67 -13.91
CA ARG A 196 5.60 -1.02 -12.91
C ARG A 196 4.13 -1.29 -13.17
N GLY A 197 3.40 -1.57 -12.10
CA GLY A 197 1.95 -1.71 -12.12
C GLY A 197 1.40 -2.02 -10.75
N THR A 198 0.07 -1.97 -10.63
CA THR A 198 -0.65 -2.28 -9.40
C THR A 198 -1.32 -3.65 -9.53
N LEU A 199 -1.24 -4.47 -8.51
CA LEU A 199 -1.88 -5.79 -8.44
C LEU A 199 -2.82 -5.85 -7.24
N LYS A 200 -3.93 -6.57 -7.39
CA LYS A 200 -4.96 -6.74 -6.37
C LYS A 200 -5.32 -8.21 -6.24
N TYR A 201 -5.16 -8.75 -5.06
CA TYR A 201 -5.37 -10.16 -4.78
C TYR A 201 -6.42 -10.36 -3.70
N PHE A 202 -7.23 -11.41 -3.86
CA PHE A 202 -8.12 -11.93 -2.82
C PHE A 202 -7.62 -13.28 -2.35
N HIS A 203 -7.62 -13.48 -1.03
CA HIS A 203 -7.33 -14.78 -0.47
C HIS A 203 -8.35 -15.84 -0.94
N GLY A 204 -7.88 -17.04 -1.21
CA GLY A 204 -8.71 -18.15 -1.74
C GLY A 204 -9.94 -18.46 -0.89
N ARG A 205 -9.91 -18.18 0.42
CA ARG A 205 -11.10 -18.31 1.31
C ARG A 205 -12.27 -17.43 0.86
N LEU A 206 -12.01 -16.21 0.37
CA LEU A 206 -13.07 -15.30 -0.11
C LEU A 206 -13.64 -15.77 -1.45
N VAL A 207 -12.80 -16.25 -2.34
CA VAL A 207 -13.19 -16.73 -3.66
C VAL A 207 -14.08 -17.98 -3.52
N LYS A 208 -13.73 -18.88 -2.60
CA LYS A 208 -14.54 -20.05 -2.27
C LYS A 208 -15.88 -19.67 -1.64
N ALA A 209 -15.88 -18.74 -0.68
CA ALA A 209 -17.09 -18.27 0.00
C ALA A 209 -18.07 -17.55 -0.94
N ALA A 210 -17.56 -16.86 -1.95
CA ALA A 210 -18.37 -16.17 -2.96
C ALA A 210 -18.96 -17.11 -4.03
N GLY A 211 -18.66 -18.41 -3.98
CA GLY A 211 -19.11 -19.38 -4.99
C GLY A 211 -18.52 -19.11 -6.38
N LEU A 212 -17.45 -18.36 -6.47
CA LEU A 212 -16.70 -18.15 -7.70
C LEU A 212 -15.98 -19.47 -8.04
N LEU A 213 -16.65 -20.28 -8.83
CA LEU A 213 -16.13 -21.57 -9.32
C LEU A 213 -14.91 -21.29 -10.19
N VAL A 214 -13.78 -21.82 -9.79
CA VAL A 214 -12.68 -22.07 -10.74
C VAL A 214 -13.27 -22.97 -11.83
N PRO A 215 -13.21 -22.59 -13.11
CA PRO A 215 -13.68 -23.46 -14.19
C PRO A 215 -13.00 -24.80 -14.06
N ARG A 216 -13.76 -25.87 -13.80
CA ARG A 216 -13.21 -27.22 -13.86
C ARG A 216 -12.86 -27.47 -15.33
N ARG A 217 -11.62 -27.86 -15.61
CA ARG A 217 -11.32 -28.47 -16.89
C ARG A 217 -12.27 -29.67 -17.03
N VAL A 218 -13.17 -29.57 -18.00
CA VAL A 218 -13.90 -30.73 -18.48
C VAL A 218 -12.88 -31.55 -19.28
N GLY A 219 -12.45 -32.69 -18.72
CA GLY A 219 -11.58 -33.60 -19.40
C GLY A 219 -12.27 -34.26 -20.61
#